data_02273fc826e0d3697332474cee4a82db
#
_entry.id   02273fc826e0d3697332474cee4a82db
#
_cell.length_a   1.000
_cell.length_b   1.000
_cell.length_c   1.000
_cell.angle_alpha   90.00
_cell.angle_beta   90.00
_cell.angle_gamma   90.00
#
_symmetry.space_group_name_H-M   'P 1'
#
loop_
_entity.id
_entity.type
_entity.pdbx_description
1 polymer ?
#
loop_
_entity_poly.entity_id
_entity_poly.type
_entity_poly.pdbx_seq_one_letter_code
_entity_poly.pdbx_strand_id
1 'polypeptide(L)' 'TSALDRELVGEALDVIKKLARSGTTLVVVTHEIGFAKEVADRVVFMVDGKIVEQGSSDDVLNHPQHPRTQQFLSRVLAA' A
#
# COMPACT_ATOMS: atom_id res chain seq x y z
N THR A 1 -0.48 -19.86 1.93
CA THR A 1 0.85 -19.51 1.49
C THR A 1 1.22 -20.25 0.23
N SER A 2 0.47 -20.06 -0.78
CA SER A 2 0.63 -20.77 -2.02
C SER A 2 0.11 -19.91 -3.17
N ALA A 3 0.21 -20.42 -4.39
CA ALA A 3 -0.35 -19.76 -5.55
C ALA A 3 -1.84 -19.54 -5.43
N LEU A 4 -2.54 -20.44 -4.72
CA LEU A 4 -3.96 -20.30 -4.47
C LEU A 4 -4.27 -19.03 -3.69
N ASP A 5 -3.45 -18.72 -2.69
CA ASP A 5 -3.63 -17.52 -1.88
C ASP A 5 -3.47 -16.26 -2.73
N ARG A 6 -2.62 -16.28 -3.75
CA ARG A 6 -2.46 -15.15 -4.65
C ARG A 6 -3.72 -14.86 -5.45
N GLU A 7 -4.42 -15.89 -5.91
CA GLU A 7 -5.68 -15.69 -6.62
C GLU A 7 -6.74 -15.09 -5.69
N LEU A 8 -6.83 -15.62 -4.47
CA LEU A 8 -7.78 -15.11 -3.48
C LEU A 8 -7.46 -13.67 -3.10
N VAL A 9 -6.18 -13.34 -2.96
CA VAL A 9 -5.75 -11.97 -2.68
C VAL A 9 -6.17 -11.05 -3.82
N GLY A 10 -5.97 -11.46 -5.07
CA GLY A 10 -6.37 -10.69 -6.23
C GLY A 10 -7.86 -10.38 -6.25
N GLU A 11 -8.69 -11.39 -5.95
CA GLU A 11 -10.14 -11.20 -5.88
C GLU A 11 -10.53 -10.25 -4.76
N ALA A 12 -9.91 -10.40 -3.59
CA ALA A 12 -10.18 -9.53 -2.45
C ALA A 12 -9.79 -8.09 -2.76
N LEU A 13 -8.64 -7.88 -3.40
CA LEU A 13 -8.17 -6.55 -3.79
C LEU A 13 -9.13 -5.89 -4.79
N ASP A 14 -9.69 -6.66 -5.72
CA ASP A 14 -10.66 -6.11 -6.67
C ASP A 14 -11.92 -5.61 -5.97
N VAL A 15 -12.40 -6.36 -4.98
CA VAL A 15 -13.55 -5.93 -4.18
C VAL A 15 -13.24 -4.63 -3.43
N ILE A 16 -12.08 -4.56 -2.81
CA ILE A 16 -11.66 -3.36 -2.08
C ILE A 16 -11.53 -2.16 -3.02
N LYS A 17 -10.99 -2.35 -4.22
CA LYS A 17 -10.92 -1.29 -5.23
C LYS A 17 -12.29 -0.73 -5.57
N LYS A 18 -13.27 -1.60 -5.74
CA LYS A 18 -14.65 -1.18 -6.04
C LYS A 18 -15.23 -0.37 -4.90
N LEU A 19 -15.01 -0.79 -3.66
CA LEU A 19 -15.47 -0.06 -2.49
C LEU A 19 -14.80 1.31 -2.39
N ALA A 20 -13.50 1.38 -2.63
CA ALA A 20 -12.77 2.65 -2.59
C ALA A 20 -13.30 3.62 -3.63
N ARG A 21 -13.61 3.14 -4.82
CA ARG A 21 -14.14 3.98 -5.91
C ARG A 21 -15.57 4.43 -5.68
N SER A 22 -16.29 3.76 -4.79
CA SER A 22 -17.69 4.11 -4.48
C SER A 22 -17.81 5.27 -3.49
N GLY A 23 -16.69 5.82 -3.02
CA GLY A 23 -16.69 6.92 -2.05
C GLY A 23 -16.67 6.46 -0.60
N THR A 24 -16.54 5.16 -0.35
CA THR A 24 -16.46 4.62 1.00
C THR A 24 -15.10 4.93 1.60
N THR A 25 -15.08 5.37 2.87
CA THR A 25 -13.82 5.57 3.59
C THR A 25 -13.31 4.21 4.07
N LEU A 26 -12.08 3.87 3.67
CA LEU A 26 -11.47 2.58 4.01
C LEU A 26 -10.09 2.80 4.62
N VAL A 27 -9.75 1.94 5.60
CA VAL A 27 -8.38 1.84 6.11
C VAL A 27 -7.91 0.42 5.78
N VAL A 28 -6.82 0.32 5.02
CA VAL A 28 -6.28 -0.96 4.56
C VAL A 28 -4.85 -1.10 5.04
N VAL A 29 -4.54 -2.22 5.70
CA VAL A 29 -3.18 -2.56 6.09
C VAL A 29 -2.68 -3.61 5.11
N THR A 30 -1.59 -3.32 4.39
CA THR A 30 -1.15 -4.19 3.31
C THR A 30 0.33 -4.05 3.04
N HIS A 31 0.93 -5.10 2.49
CA HIS A 31 2.27 -5.09 1.91
C HIS A 31 2.21 -4.96 0.38
N GLU A 32 1.01 -4.92 -0.17
CA GLU A 32 0.81 -4.84 -1.62
C GLU A 32 0.93 -3.40 -2.09
N ILE A 33 2.15 -2.98 -2.40
CA ILE A 33 2.44 -1.59 -2.75
C ILE A 33 1.80 -1.19 -4.08
N GLY A 34 1.77 -2.09 -5.04
CA GLY A 34 1.09 -1.82 -6.31
C GLY A 34 -0.39 -1.51 -6.12
N PHE A 35 -1.05 -2.27 -5.25
CA PHE A 35 -2.45 -2.02 -4.90
C PHE A 35 -2.61 -0.66 -4.19
N ALA A 36 -1.72 -0.37 -3.23
CA ALA A 36 -1.78 0.90 -2.52
C ALA A 36 -1.62 2.09 -3.48
N LYS A 37 -0.70 2.01 -4.44
CA LYS A 37 -0.53 3.05 -5.46
C LYS A 37 -1.79 3.28 -6.27
N GLU A 38 -2.53 2.21 -6.53
CA GLU A 38 -3.70 2.28 -7.39
C GLU A 38 -4.92 2.86 -6.69
N VAL A 39 -5.11 2.54 -5.41
CA VAL A 39 -6.37 2.88 -4.72
C VAL A 39 -6.24 3.85 -3.56
N ALA A 40 -5.07 4.00 -2.97
CA ALA A 40 -4.92 4.82 -1.78
C ALA A 40 -4.86 6.30 -2.12
N ASP A 41 -5.63 7.09 -1.38
CA ASP A 41 -5.51 8.54 -1.41
C ASP A 41 -4.40 9.00 -0.50
N ARG A 42 -4.26 8.31 0.63
CA ARG A 42 -3.28 8.63 1.66
C ARG A 42 -2.58 7.36 2.11
N VAL A 43 -1.29 7.45 2.35
CA VAL A 43 -0.47 6.31 2.79
C VAL A 43 0.23 6.66 4.09
N VAL A 44 0.26 5.70 5.00
CA VAL A 44 0.98 5.80 6.26
C VAL A 44 1.97 4.63 6.31
N PHE A 45 3.26 4.94 6.38
CA PHE A 45 4.29 3.91 6.52
C PHE A 45 4.68 3.79 7.99
N MET A 46 4.55 2.58 8.52
CA MET A 46 4.80 2.31 9.94
C MET A 46 5.90 1.27 10.12
N VAL A 47 6.71 1.44 11.16
CA VAL A 47 7.72 0.47 11.57
C VAL A 47 7.68 0.38 13.09
N ASP A 48 7.62 -0.86 13.60
CA ASP A 48 7.60 -1.13 15.04
C ASP A 48 6.54 -0.32 15.79
N GLY A 49 5.35 -0.21 15.21
CA GLY A 49 4.23 0.49 15.82
C GLY A 49 4.31 2.00 15.77
N LYS A 50 5.29 2.55 15.07
CA LYS A 50 5.47 4.00 14.95
C LYS A 50 5.32 4.45 13.52
N ILE A 51 4.71 5.62 13.34
CA ILE A 51 4.60 6.24 12.02
C ILE A 51 5.95 6.81 11.63
N VAL A 52 6.47 6.36 10.50
CA VAL A 52 7.75 6.83 9.95
C VAL A 52 7.50 7.97 8.96
N GLU A 53 6.51 7.79 8.10
CA GLU A 53 6.19 8.79 7.09
C GLU A 53 4.73 8.65 6.70
N GLN A 54 4.07 9.78 6.41
CA GLN A 54 2.69 9.77 5.95
C GLN A 54 2.44 10.94 5.02
N GLY A 55 1.47 10.77 4.13
CA GLY A 55 1.11 11.80 3.18
C GLY A 55 0.26 11.21 2.06
N SER A 56 0.15 11.95 0.95
CA SER A 56 -0.56 11.43 -0.20
C SER A 56 0.16 10.19 -0.74
N SER A 57 -0.57 9.36 -1.47
CA SER A 57 0.01 8.18 -2.10
C SER A 57 1.23 8.55 -2.95
N ASP A 58 1.12 9.61 -3.73
CA ASP A 58 2.22 10.06 -4.58
C ASP A 58 3.42 10.49 -3.74
N ASP A 59 3.20 11.26 -2.68
CA ASP A 59 4.30 11.74 -1.84
C ASP A 59 5.06 10.61 -1.15
N VAL A 60 4.34 9.62 -0.62
CA VAL A 60 4.98 8.55 0.15
C VAL A 60 5.54 7.44 -0.74
N LEU A 61 4.83 7.07 -1.80
CA LEU A 61 5.22 5.93 -2.62
C LEU A 61 6.12 6.30 -3.80
N ASN A 62 5.99 7.49 -4.34
CA ASN A 62 6.81 7.93 -5.48
C ASN A 62 7.91 8.91 -5.10
N HIS A 63 7.73 9.66 -4.00
CA HIS A 63 8.69 10.68 -3.56
C HIS A 63 8.96 10.57 -2.06
N PRO A 64 9.36 9.38 -1.57
CA PRO A 64 9.57 9.22 -0.12
C PRO A 64 10.73 10.08 0.37
N GLN A 65 10.53 10.73 1.52
CA GLN A 65 11.51 11.61 2.10
C GLN A 65 12.32 10.95 3.21
N HIS A 66 11.75 9.98 3.91
CA HIS A 66 12.43 9.31 5.01
C HIS A 66 13.29 8.15 4.48
N PRO A 67 14.56 8.03 4.95
CA PRO A 67 15.45 6.96 4.48
C PRO A 67 14.89 5.54 4.65
N ARG A 68 14.14 5.30 5.73
CA ARG A 68 13.53 3.98 5.97
C ARG A 68 12.48 3.67 4.90
N THR A 69 11.67 4.66 4.53
CA THR A 69 10.67 4.50 3.48
C THR A 69 11.35 4.23 2.14
N GLN A 70 12.39 4.99 1.85
CA GLN A 70 13.16 4.81 0.62
C GLN A 70 13.75 3.42 0.53
N GLN A 71 14.33 2.93 1.62
CA GLN A 71 14.94 1.61 1.68
C GLN A 71 13.89 0.51 1.47
N PHE A 72 12.76 0.61 2.15
CA PHE A 72 11.68 -0.35 2.03
C PHE A 72 11.16 -0.42 0.60
N LEU A 73 10.87 0.73 0.01
CA LEU A 73 10.30 0.78 -1.34
C LEU A 73 11.29 0.30 -2.38
N SER A 74 12.59 0.59 -2.22
CA SER A 74 13.58 0.12 -3.17
C SER A 74 13.66 -1.41 -3.19
N ARG A 75 13.50 -2.06 -2.05
CA ARG A 75 13.49 -3.52 -1.97
C ARG A 75 12.24 -4.11 -2.60
N VAL A 76 11.09 -3.53 -2.31
CA VAL A 76 9.81 -4.03 -2.82
C VAL A 76 9.70 -3.82 -4.32
N LEU A 77 10.07 -2.66 -4.82
CA LEU A 77 9.93 -2.32 -6.22
C LEU A 77 11.03 -2.90 -7.10
N ALA A 78 12.16 -3.28 -6.52
CA ALA A 78 13.26 -3.91 -7.25
C ALA A 78 13.05 -5.42 -7.44
N ALA A 79 12.14 -6.01 -6.71
CA ALA A 79 11.90 -7.45 -6.77
C ALA A 79 11.15 -7.88 -8.02
#